data_692d5cabdbe007da50f892ae7bb00fd0
#
_entry.id   692d5cabdbe007da50f892ae7bb00fd0
#
_cell.length_a   1.000
_cell.length_b   1.000
_cell.length_c   1.000
_cell.angle_alpha   90.00
_cell.angle_beta   90.00
_cell.angle_gamma   90.00
#
_symmetry.space_group_name_H-M   'P 1'
#
loop_
_entity.id
_entity.type
_entity.pdbx_description
1 polymer ?
#
loop_
_entity_poly.entity_id
_entity_poly.type
_entity_poly.pdbx_seq_one_letter_code
_entity_poly.pdbx_strand_id
1 'polypeptide(L)'
;GYLECNKGFITLGKDMGKIVKVPVFVFLIRHLEGNVLIDTGISSRFKETWGKRLNYFIPILKHNIVEYLKDIKINYIINTHLHIDHCENNPFFKDSEIIVQRKEYEIACNPKPYQRLSYPDRVDKNLNYRLINTNLDLFGDETIKIIKTPGHTEGHQSVLLNLTGKKIFIAGDSCYTSENLKNNILPGIIWNADKVMECYEMIRNLKDTLVIFGHEEAKI
;
A
#
# COMPACT_ATOMS: atom_id res chain seq x y z
N GLY A 1 -6.03 -9.30 -4.97
CA GLY A 1 -5.65 -10.52 -4.27
C GLY A 1 -6.06 -10.51 -2.81
N TYR A 2 -5.65 -11.53 -2.08
CA TYR A 2 -5.88 -11.65 -0.64
C TYR A 2 -4.63 -12.22 0.04
N LEU A 3 -4.52 -11.95 1.35
CA LEU A 3 -3.60 -12.63 2.25
C LEU A 3 -4.41 -13.38 3.31
N GLU A 4 -4.04 -14.64 3.56
CA GLU A 4 -4.46 -15.36 4.75
C GLU A 4 -3.35 -15.28 5.79
N CYS A 5 -3.68 -14.82 6.99
CA CYS A 5 -2.70 -14.61 8.05
C CYS A 5 -3.34 -14.71 9.44
N ASN A 6 -2.50 -14.73 10.47
CA ASN A 6 -2.97 -14.60 11.85
C ASN A 6 -3.53 -13.19 12.09
N LYS A 7 -4.73 -13.10 12.70
CA LYS A 7 -5.40 -11.82 12.98
C LYS A 7 -4.56 -10.88 13.85
N GLY A 8 -3.65 -11.41 14.66
CA GLY A 8 -2.69 -10.60 15.42
C GLY A 8 -1.80 -9.68 14.57
N PHE A 9 -1.60 -9.99 13.28
CA PHE A 9 -0.93 -9.07 12.34
C PHE A 9 -1.84 -7.91 11.91
N ILE A 10 -3.15 -8.10 11.94
CA ILE A 10 -4.13 -7.07 11.56
C ILE A 10 -4.50 -6.21 12.78
N THR A 11 -4.77 -6.86 13.91
CA THR A 11 -5.15 -6.20 15.16
C THR A 11 -4.27 -6.72 16.30
N LEU A 12 -3.25 -5.96 16.66
CA LEU A 12 -2.27 -6.35 17.67
C LEU A 12 -2.95 -6.64 19.03
N GLY A 13 -2.66 -7.80 19.57
CA GLY A 13 -3.19 -8.21 20.89
C GLY A 13 -4.65 -8.68 20.89
N LYS A 14 -5.35 -8.67 19.75
CA LYS A 14 -6.74 -9.10 19.65
C LYS A 14 -6.90 -10.33 18.76
N ASP A 15 -7.65 -11.33 19.24
CA ASP A 15 -7.94 -12.58 18.52
C ASP A 15 -6.67 -13.26 17.96
N MET A 16 -5.59 -13.20 18.70
CA MET A 16 -4.31 -13.84 18.33
C MET A 16 -4.52 -15.35 18.15
N GLY A 17 -3.99 -15.89 17.04
CA GLY A 17 -4.20 -17.30 16.68
C GLY A 17 -5.37 -17.56 15.73
N LYS A 18 -6.32 -16.63 15.61
CA LYS A 18 -7.37 -16.74 14.60
C LYS A 18 -6.81 -16.42 13.21
N ILE A 19 -7.05 -17.31 12.25
CA ILE A 19 -6.70 -17.06 10.86
C ILE A 19 -7.79 -16.23 10.20
N VAL A 20 -7.37 -15.18 9.49
CA VAL A 20 -8.24 -14.28 8.73
C VAL A 20 -7.73 -14.13 7.32
N LYS A 21 -8.65 -13.84 6.41
CA LYS A 21 -8.38 -13.51 5.03
C LYS A 21 -8.65 -12.02 4.82
N VAL A 22 -7.64 -11.30 4.36
CA VAL A 22 -7.71 -9.85 4.15
C VAL A 22 -7.39 -9.51 2.70
N PRO A 23 -8.04 -8.48 2.11
CA PRO A 23 -7.77 -8.07 0.74
C PRO A 23 -6.39 -7.40 0.62
N VAL A 24 -5.81 -7.51 -0.58
CA VAL A 24 -4.68 -6.69 -1.06
C VAL A 24 -5.17 -5.98 -2.32
N PHE A 25 -5.22 -4.67 -2.25
CA PHE A 25 -5.78 -3.82 -3.29
C PHE A 25 -4.74 -3.33 -4.29
N VAL A 26 -5.22 -3.08 -5.49
CA VAL A 26 -4.57 -2.30 -6.54
C VAL A 26 -5.65 -1.44 -7.15
N PHE A 27 -5.40 -0.13 -7.32
CA PHE A 27 -6.39 0.77 -7.89
C PHE A 27 -5.88 1.35 -9.21
N LEU A 28 -6.67 1.23 -10.26
CA LEU A 28 -6.41 1.90 -11.53
C LEU A 28 -7.24 3.18 -11.60
N ILE A 29 -6.56 4.31 -11.72
CA ILE A 29 -7.16 5.63 -11.93
C ILE A 29 -6.90 6.04 -13.37
N ARG A 30 -7.96 6.32 -14.11
CA ARG A 30 -7.87 6.88 -15.47
C ARG A 30 -7.94 8.40 -15.36
N HIS A 31 -6.87 9.07 -15.76
CA HIS A 31 -6.76 10.51 -15.75
C HIS A 31 -6.39 11.02 -17.15
N LEU A 32 -6.69 12.27 -17.47
CA LEU A 32 -6.39 12.87 -18.78
C LEU A 32 -4.88 12.91 -19.06
N GLU A 33 -4.08 13.17 -18.03
CA GLU A 33 -2.61 13.21 -18.09
C GLU A 33 -1.95 11.81 -18.07
N GLY A 34 -2.73 10.74 -17.94
CA GLY A 34 -2.26 9.36 -17.98
C GLY A 34 -2.83 8.45 -16.90
N ASN A 35 -2.75 7.16 -17.13
CA ASN A 35 -3.23 6.16 -16.18
C ASN A 35 -2.28 6.03 -14.99
N VAL A 36 -2.86 6.06 -13.79
CA VAL A 36 -2.16 5.93 -12.51
C VAL A 36 -2.56 4.63 -11.84
N LEU A 37 -1.58 3.84 -11.44
CA LEU A 37 -1.80 2.65 -10.62
C LEU A 37 -1.41 2.98 -9.18
N ILE A 38 -2.26 2.68 -8.21
CA ILE A 38 -1.91 2.79 -6.79
C ILE A 38 -1.64 1.38 -6.30
N ASP A 39 -0.39 1.14 -5.92
CA ASP A 39 0.23 -0.15 -5.66
C ASP A 39 0.16 -1.12 -6.85
N THR A 40 0.89 -2.22 -6.78
CA THR A 40 0.92 -3.25 -7.83
C THR A 40 0.55 -4.63 -7.32
N GLY A 41 0.40 -4.77 -6.00
CA GLY A 41 -0.08 -5.99 -5.37
C GLY A 41 0.90 -7.16 -5.44
N ILE A 42 0.36 -8.34 -5.19
CA ILE A 42 1.09 -9.62 -5.12
C ILE A 42 1.27 -10.21 -6.51
N SER A 43 2.47 -10.68 -6.83
CA SER A 43 2.78 -11.35 -8.09
C SER A 43 2.24 -12.79 -8.12
N SER A 44 1.89 -13.28 -9.32
CA SER A 44 1.63 -14.70 -9.56
C SER A 44 2.84 -15.60 -9.25
N ARG A 45 4.02 -15.02 -9.14
CA ARG A 45 5.27 -15.69 -8.80
C ARG A 45 5.56 -15.76 -7.30
N PHE A 46 4.60 -15.44 -6.43
CA PHE A 46 4.80 -15.39 -4.97
C PHE A 46 5.40 -16.67 -4.38
N LYS A 47 5.13 -17.86 -4.96
CA LYS A 47 5.73 -19.11 -4.51
C LYS A 47 7.25 -19.13 -4.62
N GLU A 48 7.80 -18.38 -5.59
CA GLU A 48 9.23 -18.28 -5.85
C GLU A 48 9.87 -17.14 -5.04
N THR A 49 9.13 -16.06 -4.80
CA THR A 49 9.65 -14.80 -4.28
C THR A 49 9.43 -14.61 -2.78
N TRP A 50 8.40 -15.24 -2.20
CA TRP A 50 8.05 -15.00 -0.79
C TRP A 50 8.86 -15.82 0.22
N GLY A 51 9.37 -17.00 -0.13
CA GLY A 51 10.23 -17.78 0.74
C GLY A 51 9.66 -17.98 2.14
N LYS A 52 10.41 -17.57 3.18
CA LYS A 52 10.00 -17.68 4.59
C LYS A 52 8.75 -16.90 4.97
N ARG A 53 8.32 -15.90 4.16
CA ARG A 53 7.09 -15.12 4.39
C ARG A 53 5.86 -16.01 4.36
N LEU A 54 5.89 -17.09 3.56
CA LEU A 54 4.81 -18.08 3.45
C LEU A 54 4.51 -18.81 4.76
N ASN A 55 5.38 -18.73 5.75
CA ASN A 55 5.13 -19.27 7.10
C ASN A 55 4.14 -18.41 7.90
N TYR A 56 3.91 -17.16 7.47
CA TYR A 56 3.09 -16.17 8.19
C TYR A 56 1.92 -15.65 7.35
N PHE A 57 2.12 -15.58 6.04
CA PHE A 57 1.18 -14.99 5.09
C PHE A 57 1.03 -15.90 3.88
N ILE A 58 -0.20 -16.31 3.58
CA ILE A 58 -0.50 -17.16 2.43
C ILE A 58 -1.24 -16.32 1.38
N PRO A 59 -0.59 -15.98 0.26
CA PRO A 59 -1.23 -15.28 -0.84
C PRO A 59 -2.31 -16.13 -1.51
N ILE A 60 -3.45 -15.49 -1.79
CA ILE A 60 -4.56 -16.07 -2.54
C ILE A 60 -4.88 -15.13 -3.70
N LEU A 61 -4.43 -15.51 -4.89
CA LEU A 61 -4.67 -14.74 -6.10
C LEU A 61 -5.93 -15.23 -6.81
N LYS A 62 -6.89 -14.34 -7.02
CA LYS A 62 -8.04 -14.59 -7.89
C LYS A 62 -7.71 -14.25 -9.35
N HIS A 63 -6.87 -13.20 -9.55
CA HIS A 63 -6.53 -12.67 -10.85
C HIS A 63 -5.06 -12.24 -10.86
N ASN A 64 -4.43 -12.32 -12.03
CA ASN A 64 -3.11 -11.74 -12.27
C ASN A 64 -3.31 -10.30 -12.75
N ILE A 65 -2.91 -9.31 -11.94
CA ILE A 65 -3.07 -7.89 -12.28
C ILE A 65 -2.30 -7.52 -13.55
N VAL A 66 -1.14 -8.11 -13.78
CA VAL A 66 -0.30 -7.86 -14.96
C VAL A 66 -1.05 -8.29 -16.22
N GLU A 67 -1.69 -9.46 -16.20
CA GLU A 67 -2.50 -9.95 -17.32
C GLU A 67 -3.74 -9.08 -17.55
N TYR A 68 -4.36 -8.61 -16.47
CA TYR A 68 -5.53 -7.73 -16.54
C TYR A 68 -5.22 -6.37 -17.19
N LEU A 69 -4.00 -5.88 -16.99
CA LEU A 69 -3.55 -4.55 -17.43
C LEU A 69 -2.67 -4.60 -18.68
N LYS A 70 -2.47 -5.77 -19.32
CA LYS A 70 -1.52 -5.94 -20.42
C LYS A 70 -1.75 -4.99 -21.61
N ASP A 71 -3.02 -4.63 -21.88
CA ASP A 71 -3.41 -3.75 -22.98
C ASP A 71 -3.62 -2.29 -22.51
N ILE A 72 -3.32 -1.98 -21.26
CA ILE A 72 -3.48 -0.65 -20.67
C ILE A 72 -2.09 -0.09 -20.37
N LYS A 73 -1.74 1.01 -21.03
CA LYS A 73 -0.51 1.74 -20.70
C LYS A 73 -0.65 2.35 -19.31
N ILE A 74 0.21 1.97 -18.38
CA ILE A 74 0.35 2.59 -17.06
C ILE A 74 1.45 3.62 -17.14
N ASN A 75 1.12 4.89 -16.92
CA ASN A 75 2.07 6.00 -16.98
C ASN A 75 2.76 6.22 -15.62
N TYR A 76 2.00 6.10 -14.55
CA TYR A 76 2.46 6.35 -13.20
C TYR A 76 2.06 5.22 -12.25
N ILE A 77 2.95 4.90 -11.31
CA ILE A 77 2.64 4.02 -10.18
C ILE A 77 2.91 4.83 -8.91
N ILE A 78 1.93 4.92 -8.04
CA ILE A 78 2.11 5.45 -6.69
C ILE A 78 2.19 4.24 -5.76
N ASN A 79 3.38 3.89 -5.27
CA ASN A 79 3.45 2.91 -4.20
C ASN A 79 3.17 3.59 -2.87
N THR A 80 2.18 3.07 -2.14
CA THR A 80 1.90 3.54 -0.77
C THR A 80 3.11 3.31 0.11
N HIS A 81 3.75 2.17 -0.05
CA HIS A 81 5.03 1.78 0.51
C HIS A 81 5.61 0.58 -0.28
N LEU A 82 6.77 0.08 0.10
CA LEU A 82 7.46 -0.97 -0.65
C LEU A 82 7.48 -2.33 0.05
N HIS A 83 6.47 -2.65 0.89
CA HIS A 83 6.29 -4.03 1.32
C HIS A 83 5.89 -4.90 0.12
N ILE A 84 6.24 -6.18 0.21
CA ILE A 84 6.20 -7.08 -0.95
C ILE A 84 4.79 -7.23 -1.54
N ASP A 85 3.77 -7.22 -0.73
CA ASP A 85 2.37 -7.32 -1.15
C ASP A 85 1.80 -6.06 -1.83
N HIS A 86 2.52 -4.94 -1.77
CA HIS A 86 2.16 -3.68 -2.43
C HIS A 86 2.96 -3.38 -3.69
N CYS A 87 4.18 -3.93 -3.84
CA CYS A 87 5.10 -3.53 -4.91
C CYS A 87 5.65 -4.69 -5.75
N GLU A 88 5.24 -5.94 -5.51
CA GLU A 88 5.87 -7.11 -6.12
C GLU A 88 5.78 -7.14 -7.65
N ASN A 89 4.73 -6.53 -8.22
CA ASN A 89 4.59 -6.45 -9.67
C ASN A 89 5.23 -5.20 -10.31
N ASN A 90 5.89 -4.32 -9.56
CA ASN A 90 6.57 -3.15 -10.14
C ASN A 90 7.45 -3.49 -11.36
N PRO A 91 8.24 -4.60 -11.36
CA PRO A 91 9.11 -4.95 -12.50
C PRO A 91 8.38 -5.25 -13.81
N PHE A 92 7.07 -5.48 -13.78
CA PHE A 92 6.30 -5.69 -15.00
C PHE A 92 5.85 -4.38 -15.67
N PHE A 93 6.00 -3.23 -15.00
CA PHE A 93 5.59 -1.90 -15.48
C PHE A 93 6.83 -1.01 -15.69
N LYS A 94 7.79 -1.48 -16.50
CA LYS A 94 9.12 -0.85 -16.69
C LYS A 94 9.06 0.56 -17.26
N ASP A 95 8.02 0.85 -18.04
CA ASP A 95 7.84 2.16 -18.71
C ASP A 95 7.10 3.18 -17.83
N SER A 96 6.68 2.77 -16.64
CA SER A 96 5.98 3.64 -15.70
C SER A 96 6.95 4.42 -14.83
N GLU A 97 6.59 5.67 -14.48
CA GLU A 97 7.25 6.41 -13.40
C GLU A 97 6.69 5.95 -12.05
N ILE A 98 7.57 5.45 -11.17
CA ILE A 98 7.17 4.94 -9.85
C ILE A 98 7.43 6.01 -8.79
N ILE A 99 6.37 6.50 -8.17
CA ILE A 99 6.41 7.58 -7.19
C ILE A 99 6.36 6.99 -5.78
N VAL A 100 7.38 7.25 -5.01
CA VAL A 100 7.53 6.75 -3.63
C VAL A 100 8.29 7.77 -2.78
N GLN A 101 8.06 7.78 -1.47
CA GLN A 101 8.87 8.60 -0.57
C GLN A 101 10.32 8.11 -0.59
N ARG A 102 11.26 9.05 -0.65
CA ARG A 102 12.71 8.75 -0.63
C ARG A 102 13.08 7.84 0.54
N LYS A 103 12.53 8.14 1.72
CA LYS A 103 12.81 7.37 2.93
C LYS A 103 12.37 5.91 2.81
N GLU A 104 11.24 5.66 2.16
CA GLU A 104 10.75 4.30 1.89
C GLU A 104 11.68 3.53 0.98
N TYR A 105 12.09 4.17 -0.12
CA TYR A 105 13.01 3.57 -1.08
C TYR A 105 14.37 3.23 -0.44
N GLU A 106 14.93 4.13 0.36
CA GLU A 106 16.20 3.92 1.05
C GLU A 106 16.14 2.70 1.99
N ILE A 107 15.05 2.57 2.75
CA ILE A 107 14.82 1.43 3.65
C ILE A 107 14.62 0.14 2.86
N ALA A 108 13.79 0.16 1.84
CA ALA A 108 13.54 -1.02 1.01
C ALA A 108 14.82 -1.54 0.33
N CYS A 109 15.74 -0.64 -0.05
CA CYS A 109 17.04 -1.02 -0.61
C CYS A 109 17.99 -1.66 0.43
N ASN A 110 17.85 -1.34 1.71
CA ASN A 110 18.68 -1.86 2.78
C ASN A 110 17.88 -1.98 4.09
N PRO A 111 16.89 -2.89 4.15
CA PRO A 111 16.04 -3.04 5.33
C PRO A 111 16.83 -3.58 6.52
N LYS A 112 16.49 -3.10 7.71
CA LYS A 112 17.02 -3.64 8.96
C LYS A 112 16.63 -5.13 9.10
N PRO A 113 17.38 -5.94 9.87
CA PRO A 113 17.10 -7.39 9.99
C PRO A 113 15.66 -7.73 10.34
N TYR A 114 15.03 -6.97 11.24
CA TYR A 114 13.64 -7.19 11.66
C TYR A 114 12.58 -6.74 10.63
N GLN A 115 12.94 -5.87 9.68
CA GLN A 115 12.06 -5.40 8.61
C GLN A 115 12.17 -6.26 7.34
N ARG A 116 13.22 -7.09 7.23
CA ARG A 116 13.57 -7.80 6.00
C ARG A 116 12.46 -8.69 5.44
N LEU A 117 11.63 -9.27 6.31
CA LEU A 117 10.53 -10.12 5.85
C LEU A 117 9.37 -9.34 5.22
N SER A 118 9.26 -8.04 5.46
CA SER A 118 8.20 -7.22 4.87
C SER A 118 8.56 -6.72 3.47
N TYR A 119 9.84 -6.45 3.22
CA TYR A 119 10.31 -5.91 1.94
C TYR A 119 10.70 -7.01 0.95
N PRO A 120 10.66 -6.77 -0.37
CA PRO A 120 11.25 -7.68 -1.36
C PRO A 120 12.71 -7.98 -1.04
N ASP A 121 13.20 -9.15 -1.40
CA ASP A 121 14.60 -9.51 -1.18
C ASP A 121 15.55 -8.55 -1.92
N ARG A 122 15.09 -7.96 -3.02
CA ARG A 122 15.81 -6.98 -3.81
C ARG A 122 14.86 -5.99 -4.46
N VAL A 123 15.15 -4.71 -4.34
CA VAL A 123 14.53 -3.63 -5.12
C VAL A 123 15.22 -3.55 -6.48
N ASP A 124 14.44 -3.59 -7.56
CA ASP A 124 15.00 -3.39 -8.92
C ASP A 124 15.30 -1.91 -9.13
N LYS A 125 16.58 -1.55 -9.05
CA LYS A 125 17.07 -0.17 -9.19
C LYS A 125 17.04 0.36 -10.62
N ASN A 126 16.76 -0.49 -11.62
CA ASN A 126 16.66 -0.09 -13.03
C ASN A 126 15.28 0.48 -13.38
N LEU A 127 14.31 0.40 -12.47
CA LEU A 127 13.00 1.01 -12.66
C LEU A 127 13.08 2.53 -12.47
N ASN A 128 12.18 3.24 -13.15
CA ASN A 128 12.14 4.71 -13.13
C ASN A 128 11.48 5.24 -11.86
N TYR A 129 12.25 5.42 -10.77
CA TYR A 129 11.75 5.93 -9.50
C TYR A 129 11.81 7.46 -9.43
N ARG A 130 10.67 8.09 -9.18
CA ARG A 130 10.55 9.49 -8.72
C ARG A 130 10.48 9.51 -7.19
N LEU A 131 11.59 9.89 -6.56
CA LEU A 131 11.72 9.94 -5.11
C LEU A 131 11.28 11.31 -4.58
N ILE A 132 10.21 11.32 -3.79
CA ILE A 132 9.67 12.55 -3.17
C ILE A 132 9.96 12.58 -1.67
N ASN A 133 9.93 13.78 -1.06
CA ASN A 133 10.18 13.97 0.39
C ASN A 133 8.99 14.58 1.13
N THR A 134 7.99 15.02 0.39
CA THR A 134 6.83 15.76 0.90
C THR A 134 5.54 15.23 0.31
N ASN A 135 4.42 15.83 0.69
CA ASN A 135 3.17 15.66 -0.05
C ASN A 135 3.36 16.15 -1.49
N LEU A 136 2.60 15.57 -2.40
CA LEU A 136 2.65 15.91 -3.82
C LEU A 136 1.24 15.93 -4.40
N ASP A 137 0.90 16.99 -5.11
CA ASP A 137 -0.19 16.97 -6.09
C ASP A 137 0.40 16.46 -7.41
N LEU A 138 -0.06 15.29 -7.86
CA LEU A 138 0.59 14.60 -8.98
C LEU A 138 0.59 15.41 -10.26
N PHE A 139 -0.53 16.03 -10.59
CA PHE A 139 -0.75 16.79 -11.82
C PHE A 139 -0.90 18.31 -11.58
N GLY A 140 -0.96 18.76 -10.32
CA GLY A 140 -1.14 20.17 -9.97
C GLY A 140 -2.59 20.67 -10.13
N ASP A 141 -3.54 19.76 -10.34
CA ASP A 141 -4.97 20.04 -10.54
C ASP A 141 -5.84 19.61 -9.37
N GLU A 142 -5.20 19.20 -8.27
CA GLU A 142 -5.80 18.72 -7.04
C GLU A 142 -6.56 17.39 -7.13
N THR A 143 -6.56 16.71 -8.26
CA THR A 143 -7.32 15.47 -8.47
C THR A 143 -6.70 14.27 -7.75
N ILE A 144 -5.35 14.16 -7.75
CA ILE A 144 -4.59 13.05 -7.13
C ILE A 144 -3.51 13.64 -6.22
N LYS A 145 -3.75 13.60 -4.92
CA LYS A 145 -2.81 14.09 -3.91
C LYS A 145 -2.17 12.94 -3.14
N ILE A 146 -0.85 12.90 -3.14
CA ILE A 146 -0.06 11.98 -2.34
C ILE A 146 0.22 12.64 -0.99
N ILE A 147 -0.13 11.97 0.09
CA ILE A 147 -0.04 12.50 1.46
C ILE A 147 0.88 11.59 2.27
N LYS A 148 1.91 12.15 2.88
CA LYS A 148 2.78 11.40 3.80
C LYS A 148 1.97 10.92 5.01
N THR A 149 2.03 9.62 5.27
CA THR A 149 1.36 8.97 6.39
C THR A 149 2.32 7.97 7.05
N PRO A 150 3.47 8.43 7.57
CA PRO A 150 4.44 7.54 8.21
C PRO A 150 3.84 6.90 9.46
N GLY A 151 4.26 5.67 9.78
CA GLY A 151 3.78 4.94 10.95
C GLY A 151 3.90 3.44 10.75
N HIS A 152 3.25 2.90 9.72
CA HIS A 152 3.42 1.51 9.29
C HIS A 152 4.86 1.30 8.80
N THR A 153 5.32 2.11 7.86
CA THR A 153 6.73 2.30 7.53
C THR A 153 7.14 3.75 7.73
N GLU A 154 8.46 4.03 7.72
CA GLU A 154 8.98 5.40 7.85
C GLU A 154 8.60 6.29 6.66
N GLY A 155 8.47 5.70 5.47
CA GLY A 155 8.18 6.40 4.22
C GLY A 155 6.79 6.13 3.66
N HIS A 156 5.87 5.60 4.45
CA HIS A 156 4.50 5.34 3.99
C HIS A 156 3.81 6.62 3.50
N GLN A 157 3.01 6.48 2.45
CA GLN A 157 2.14 7.53 1.90
C GLN A 157 0.77 6.97 1.53
N SER A 158 -0.24 7.81 1.69
CA SER A 158 -1.63 7.54 1.29
C SER A 158 -2.00 8.39 0.09
N VAL A 159 -3.12 8.11 -0.56
CA VAL A 159 -3.59 8.88 -1.73
C VAL A 159 -4.98 9.42 -1.49
N LEU A 160 -5.14 10.74 -1.66
CA LEU A 160 -6.44 11.40 -1.69
C LEU A 160 -6.83 11.67 -3.14
N LEU A 161 -7.96 11.11 -3.55
CA LEU A 161 -8.58 11.35 -4.85
C LEU A 161 -9.73 12.34 -4.68
N ASN A 162 -9.68 13.44 -5.43
CA ASN A 162 -10.78 14.38 -5.55
C ASN A 162 -11.49 14.13 -6.89
N LEU A 163 -12.58 13.40 -6.84
CA LEU A 163 -13.43 13.13 -8.00
C LEU A 163 -14.60 14.11 -8.01
N THR A 164 -15.26 14.29 -9.17
CA THR A 164 -16.44 15.13 -9.25
C THR A 164 -17.51 14.66 -8.25
N GLY A 165 -17.78 15.47 -7.24
CA GLY A 165 -18.77 15.20 -6.19
C GLY A 165 -18.37 14.14 -5.14
N LYS A 166 -17.17 13.61 -5.16
CA LYS A 166 -16.73 12.56 -4.22
C LYS A 166 -15.24 12.66 -3.91
N LYS A 167 -14.88 12.57 -2.62
CA LYS A 167 -13.49 12.39 -2.18
C LYS A 167 -13.28 10.96 -1.70
N ILE A 168 -12.13 10.37 -2.09
CA ILE A 168 -11.75 9.03 -1.67
C ILE A 168 -10.34 9.09 -1.10
N PHE A 169 -10.16 8.63 0.11
CA PHE A 169 -8.86 8.49 0.75
C PHE A 169 -8.46 7.01 0.76
N ILE A 170 -7.44 6.67 -0.03
CA ILE A 170 -6.84 5.35 -0.04
C ILE A 170 -5.75 5.35 1.03
N ALA A 171 -6.07 4.74 2.17
CA ALA A 171 -5.22 4.78 3.34
C ALA A 171 -3.92 3.98 3.15
N GLY A 172 -3.95 2.92 2.32
CA GLY A 172 -2.89 1.91 2.37
C GLY A 172 -2.75 1.38 3.79
N ASP A 173 -1.55 1.09 4.20
CA ASP A 173 -1.27 0.51 5.50
C ASP A 173 -1.11 1.53 6.64
N SER A 174 -1.38 2.82 6.37
CA SER A 174 -1.53 3.80 7.46
C SER A 174 -2.71 3.47 8.38
N CYS A 175 -3.69 2.71 7.85
CA CYS A 175 -4.79 2.14 8.62
C CYS A 175 -5.30 0.86 7.95
N TYR A 176 -5.15 -0.28 8.61
CA TYR A 176 -5.50 -1.58 8.04
C TYR A 176 -7.01 -1.80 7.89
N THR A 177 -7.77 -1.45 8.93
CA THR A 177 -9.22 -1.69 8.99
C THR A 177 -9.95 -0.60 9.75
N SER A 178 -11.25 -0.51 9.54
CA SER A 178 -12.13 0.35 10.34
C SER A 178 -12.14 -0.03 11.83
N GLU A 179 -11.90 -1.32 12.15
CA GLU A 179 -11.74 -1.81 13.52
C GLU A 179 -10.52 -1.19 14.20
N ASN A 180 -9.38 -1.11 13.49
CA ASN A 180 -8.16 -0.46 13.99
C ASN A 180 -8.44 1.02 14.31
N LEU A 181 -9.02 1.75 13.36
CA LEU A 181 -9.34 3.17 13.50
C LEU A 181 -10.31 3.42 14.66
N LYS A 182 -11.43 2.69 14.72
CA LYS A 182 -12.49 2.90 15.72
C LYS A 182 -12.03 2.64 17.13
N ASN A 183 -11.20 1.62 17.34
CA ASN A 183 -10.83 1.14 18.66
C ASN A 183 -9.40 1.51 19.08
N ASN A 184 -8.68 2.32 18.29
CA ASN A 184 -7.27 2.66 18.51
C ASN A 184 -6.37 1.41 18.65
N ILE A 185 -6.66 0.37 17.85
CA ILE A 185 -5.86 -0.85 17.86
C ILE A 185 -4.78 -0.73 16.80
N LEU A 186 -3.52 -0.91 17.20
CA LEU A 186 -2.39 -0.93 16.26
C LEU A 186 -2.40 -2.21 15.42
N PRO A 187 -1.92 -2.17 14.17
CA PRO A 187 -1.58 -3.40 13.44
C PRO A 187 -0.32 -4.03 14.03
N GLY A 188 -0.12 -5.32 13.75
CA GLY A 188 1.04 -6.07 14.28
C GLY A 188 2.36 -5.77 13.58
N ILE A 189 2.33 -5.10 12.42
CA ILE A 189 3.52 -4.69 11.67
C ILE A 189 3.52 -3.18 11.58
N ILE A 190 4.39 -2.54 12.34
CA ILE A 190 4.54 -1.07 12.36
C ILE A 190 6.00 -0.68 12.63
N TRP A 191 6.35 0.50 12.14
CA TRP A 191 7.61 1.16 12.49
C TRP A 191 7.49 2.00 13.77
N ASN A 192 6.40 2.77 13.91
CA ASN A 192 6.21 3.71 15.02
C ASN A 192 4.73 3.85 15.39
N ALA A 193 4.40 3.46 16.63
CA ALA A 193 3.04 3.46 17.15
C ALA A 193 2.42 4.86 17.20
N ASP A 194 3.17 5.87 17.69
CA ASP A 194 2.66 7.24 17.82
C ASP A 194 2.32 7.82 16.45
N LYS A 195 3.14 7.53 15.43
CA LYS A 195 2.88 7.97 14.06
C LYS A 195 1.66 7.29 13.44
N VAL A 196 1.40 6.03 13.77
CA VAL A 196 0.14 5.35 13.38
C VAL A 196 -1.05 6.05 14.00
N MET A 197 -0.97 6.41 15.30
CA MET A 197 -2.05 7.13 15.98
C MET A 197 -2.27 8.53 15.40
N GLU A 198 -1.22 9.26 15.04
CA GLU A 198 -1.34 10.53 14.31
C GLU A 198 -2.08 10.35 12.96
N CYS A 199 -1.79 9.26 12.22
CA CYS A 199 -2.51 8.93 10.99
C CYS A 199 -4.00 8.64 11.26
N TYR A 200 -4.32 7.93 12.35
CA TYR A 200 -5.70 7.67 12.72
C TYR A 200 -6.46 8.97 13.04
N GLU A 201 -5.84 9.90 13.76
CA GLU A 201 -6.43 11.23 14.01
C GLU A 201 -6.65 12.01 12.71
N MET A 202 -5.66 12.00 11.81
CA MET A 202 -5.82 12.63 10.50
C MET A 202 -7.00 12.03 9.72
N ILE A 203 -7.13 10.69 9.69
CA ILE A 203 -8.20 10.00 8.96
C ILE A 203 -9.58 10.36 9.56
N ARG A 204 -9.72 10.42 10.90
CA ARG A 204 -10.98 10.82 11.56
C ARG A 204 -11.41 12.24 11.22
N ASN A 205 -10.45 13.13 10.94
CA ASN A 205 -10.72 14.52 10.60
C ASN A 205 -11.03 14.75 9.11
N LEU A 206 -10.99 13.71 8.27
CA LEU A 206 -11.40 13.81 6.87
C LEU A 206 -12.93 14.00 6.78
N LYS A 207 -13.34 15.15 6.22
CA LYS A 207 -14.76 15.46 6.02
C LYS A 207 -15.21 15.02 4.62
N ASP A 208 -16.42 14.49 4.53
CA ASP A 208 -17.07 14.11 3.26
C ASP A 208 -16.18 13.24 2.37
N THR A 209 -15.43 12.31 2.99
CA THR A 209 -14.42 11.50 2.33
C THR A 209 -14.68 10.01 2.61
N LEU A 210 -14.82 9.24 1.55
CA LEU A 210 -14.81 7.77 1.64
C LEU A 210 -13.39 7.30 1.95
N VAL A 211 -13.21 6.59 3.06
CA VAL A 211 -11.93 5.98 3.39
C VAL A 211 -11.91 4.53 2.93
N ILE A 212 -10.90 4.17 2.15
CA ILE A 212 -10.59 2.78 1.79
C ILE A 212 -9.39 2.35 2.63
N PHE A 213 -9.61 1.39 3.50
CA PHE A 213 -8.59 0.83 4.39
C PHE A 213 -7.68 -0.15 3.65
N GLY A 214 -6.46 -0.37 4.16
CA GLY A 214 -5.48 -1.22 3.49
C GLY A 214 -5.91 -2.68 3.33
N HIS A 215 -6.52 -3.24 4.38
CA HIS A 215 -6.81 -4.66 4.48
C HIS A 215 -8.26 -4.98 4.92
N GLU A 216 -9.22 -4.14 4.53
CA GLU A 216 -10.65 -4.36 4.75
C GLU A 216 -11.42 -4.27 3.44
N GLU A 217 -12.40 -5.14 3.23
CA GLU A 217 -13.26 -5.10 2.03
C GLU A 217 -13.90 -3.71 1.88
N ALA A 218 -13.68 -3.08 0.73
CA ALA A 218 -14.22 -1.75 0.44
C ALA A 218 -15.74 -1.84 0.21
N LYS A 219 -16.49 -1.06 0.95
CA LYS A 219 -17.92 -0.83 0.70
C LYS A 219 -18.06 0.41 -0.19
N ILE A 220 -17.94 0.20 -1.49
CA ILE A 220 -18.02 1.26 -2.52
C ILE A 220 -19.45 1.41 -2.99
#